data_1b1a5ee682491ee4137bddf8c8ff0f4d
#
_entry.id   1b1a5ee682491ee4137bddf8c8ff0f4d
#
_cell.length_a   1.000
_cell.length_b   1.000
_cell.length_c   1.000
_cell.angle_alpha   90.00
_cell.angle_beta   90.00
_cell.angle_gamma   90.00
#
_symmetry.space_group_name_H-M   'P 1'
#
loop_
_entity.id
_entity.type
_entity.pdbx_description
1 polymer ?
#
loop_
_entity_poly.entity_id
_entity_poly.type
_entity_poly.pdbx_seq_one_letter_code
_entity_poly.pdbx_strand_id
1 'polypeptide(L)'
;MQARLLLEDGTLFTGQGFGAEGVQTGEVVFNTGITGYQEVLSDPSYCSQIVTMTFPLIGNYGINRDDFEAIRPYIHGFVVRRHEEVPSNWRAQYPLGRLLKEYGIIGISDIDTRMLTRILRRHGTMKGILTTGTERVEELKERLAASPLPRDQVARTSTKTVFASPGNRERIVLIDYGAKSGILRELTSRGCDVVIVPHDTTADEIRRLHPDGIQLSNGPGDPKDVPQAVETLRQLLGEYPIFGICLGHQLFALACGADTEKLKFGHRGGNHPVKELASGRCYITSQNHGYTVKAESIPGTDLEVTHINNNDKTIEGLKHKKYPAFSVQYHPEAAPGPFDSSYLFDRFLDMIREHKRNNPERPRQAQLAETLRGELQYAQK
;
A
#
# COMPACT_ATOMS: atom_id res chain seq x y z
N MET A 1 0.69 -3.65 -32.28
CA MET A 1 2.18 -3.65 -32.22
C MET A 1 2.67 -4.87 -31.47
N GLN A 2 3.88 -5.35 -31.75
CA GLN A 2 4.47 -6.46 -30.99
C GLN A 2 5.09 -5.95 -29.69
N ALA A 3 4.98 -6.71 -28.61
CA ALA A 3 5.68 -6.45 -27.35
C ALA A 3 6.40 -7.69 -26.86
N ARG A 4 7.47 -7.49 -26.08
CA ARG A 4 8.31 -8.55 -25.51
C ARG A 4 8.57 -8.28 -24.03
N LEU A 5 8.42 -9.32 -23.20
CA LEU A 5 8.83 -9.33 -21.81
C LEU A 5 9.99 -10.30 -21.64
N LEU A 6 11.16 -9.80 -21.28
CA LEU A 6 12.33 -10.59 -20.94
C LEU A 6 12.52 -10.59 -19.43
N LEU A 7 12.60 -11.77 -18.83
CA LEU A 7 12.90 -11.96 -17.41
C LEU A 7 14.41 -12.05 -17.15
N GLU A 8 14.79 -11.82 -15.91
CA GLU A 8 16.18 -11.89 -15.44
C GLU A 8 16.83 -13.28 -15.65
N ASP A 9 16.03 -14.36 -15.60
CA ASP A 9 16.48 -15.73 -15.88
C ASP A 9 16.70 -16.03 -17.39
N GLY A 10 16.41 -15.05 -18.25
CA GLY A 10 16.50 -15.15 -19.71
C GLY A 10 15.23 -15.64 -20.41
N THR A 11 14.17 -15.94 -19.66
CA THR A 11 12.89 -16.33 -20.27
C THR A 11 12.28 -15.15 -21.04
N LEU A 12 11.92 -15.36 -22.29
CA LEU A 12 11.33 -14.36 -23.18
C LEU A 12 9.89 -14.73 -23.52
N PHE A 13 8.96 -13.78 -23.28
CA PHE A 13 7.60 -13.82 -23.76
C PHE A 13 7.41 -12.81 -24.88
N THR A 14 6.73 -13.21 -25.95
CA THR A 14 6.36 -12.34 -27.07
C THR A 14 4.85 -12.35 -27.24
N GLY A 15 4.24 -11.17 -27.35
CA GLY A 15 2.79 -11.00 -27.46
C GLY A 15 2.40 -9.71 -28.16
N GLN A 16 1.14 -9.31 -27.98
CA GLN A 16 0.59 -8.08 -28.51
C GLN A 16 0.77 -6.93 -27.51
N GLY A 17 1.39 -5.84 -27.97
CA GLY A 17 1.52 -4.63 -27.18
C GLY A 17 0.26 -3.78 -27.21
N PHE A 18 -0.09 -3.16 -26.08
CA PHE A 18 -1.13 -2.16 -25.95
C PHE A 18 -0.71 -1.06 -24.97
N GLY A 19 -1.42 0.08 -24.94
CA GLY A 19 -1.00 1.23 -24.14
C GLY A 19 0.11 2.03 -24.81
N ALA A 20 1.18 2.35 -24.06
CA ALA A 20 2.31 3.14 -24.55
C ALA A 20 3.35 2.29 -25.30
N GLU A 21 4.17 2.97 -26.08
CA GLU A 21 5.38 2.42 -26.69
C GLU A 21 6.62 2.76 -25.85
N GLY A 22 7.66 1.94 -25.94
CA GLY A 22 8.92 2.20 -25.27
C GLY A 22 9.55 0.98 -24.62
N VAL A 23 10.40 1.23 -23.62
CA VAL A 23 11.11 0.22 -22.85
C VAL A 23 11.04 0.56 -21.36
N GLN A 24 10.57 -0.37 -20.54
CA GLN A 24 10.44 -0.22 -19.10
C GLN A 24 11.02 -1.42 -18.35
N THR A 25 11.72 -1.16 -17.26
CA THR A 25 12.20 -2.20 -16.33
C THR A 25 11.41 -2.16 -15.04
N GLY A 26 11.33 -3.29 -14.35
CA GLY A 26 10.66 -3.38 -13.04
C GLY A 26 10.75 -4.78 -12.45
N GLU A 27 10.30 -4.91 -11.20
CA GLU A 27 10.09 -6.21 -10.59
C GLU A 27 8.80 -6.82 -11.15
N VAL A 28 8.90 -8.01 -11.74
CA VAL A 28 7.74 -8.73 -12.28
C VAL A 28 7.04 -9.48 -11.16
N VAL A 29 5.77 -9.13 -10.95
CA VAL A 29 4.91 -9.70 -9.92
C VAL A 29 3.60 -10.19 -10.52
N PHE A 30 2.81 -10.97 -9.77
CA PHE A 30 1.48 -11.39 -10.21
C PHE A 30 0.42 -11.11 -9.17
N ASN A 31 -0.79 -10.81 -9.62
CA ASN A 31 -1.98 -10.64 -8.80
C ASN A 31 -3.03 -11.70 -9.18
N THR A 32 -3.63 -12.35 -8.17
CA THR A 32 -4.62 -13.43 -8.34
C THR A 32 -6.07 -12.95 -8.27
N GLY A 33 -6.30 -11.65 -8.15
CA GLY A 33 -7.64 -11.05 -8.16
C GLY A 33 -8.39 -11.33 -9.46
N ILE A 34 -9.68 -11.64 -9.34
CA ILE A 34 -10.57 -11.88 -10.50
C ILE A 34 -11.19 -10.57 -11.01
N THR A 35 -11.10 -9.50 -10.26
CA THR A 35 -11.61 -8.15 -10.56
C THR A 35 -10.68 -7.11 -9.96
N GLY A 36 -10.91 -5.82 -10.21
CA GLY A 36 -10.17 -4.73 -9.59
C GLY A 36 -8.86 -4.39 -10.30
N TYR A 37 -8.77 -4.60 -11.61
CA TYR A 37 -7.55 -4.24 -12.33
C TYR A 37 -7.28 -2.73 -12.31
N GLN A 38 -8.30 -1.87 -12.22
CA GLN A 38 -8.13 -0.43 -12.12
C GLN A 38 -7.54 -0.03 -10.77
N GLU A 39 -8.00 -0.66 -9.70
CA GLU A 39 -7.46 -0.50 -8.34
C GLU A 39 -6.00 -0.97 -8.29
N VAL A 40 -5.69 -2.12 -8.90
CA VAL A 40 -4.31 -2.62 -9.03
C VAL A 40 -3.41 -1.63 -9.77
N LEU A 41 -3.86 -1.06 -10.89
CA LEU A 41 -3.09 -0.08 -11.64
C LEU A 41 -2.74 1.16 -10.82
N SER A 42 -3.67 1.61 -9.99
CA SER A 42 -3.57 2.85 -9.22
C SER A 42 -3.09 2.68 -7.77
N ASP A 43 -2.97 1.45 -7.28
CA ASP A 43 -2.41 1.19 -5.95
C ASP A 43 -0.91 1.55 -5.91
N PRO A 44 -0.51 2.57 -5.11
CA PRO A 44 0.88 3.00 -5.02
C PRO A 44 1.84 1.89 -4.58
N SER A 45 1.36 0.85 -3.89
CA SER A 45 2.17 -0.30 -3.47
C SER A 45 2.76 -1.10 -4.64
N TYR A 46 2.23 -0.92 -5.86
CA TYR A 46 2.83 -1.48 -7.09
C TYR A 46 3.86 -0.54 -7.76
N CYS A 47 4.27 0.54 -7.13
CA CYS A 47 5.25 1.46 -7.69
C CYS A 47 6.50 0.72 -8.18
N SER A 48 6.86 0.95 -9.44
CA SER A 48 8.02 0.36 -10.13
C SER A 48 7.90 -1.15 -10.42
N GLN A 49 6.70 -1.75 -10.35
CA GLN A 49 6.48 -3.15 -10.67
C GLN A 49 5.83 -3.35 -12.05
N ILE A 50 6.17 -4.46 -12.71
CA ILE A 50 5.47 -4.97 -13.89
C ILE A 50 4.47 -6.00 -13.38
N VAL A 51 3.18 -5.67 -13.45
CA VAL A 51 2.14 -6.45 -12.79
C VAL A 51 1.47 -7.40 -13.79
N THR A 52 1.46 -8.69 -13.47
CA THR A 52 0.77 -9.73 -14.22
C THR A 52 -0.58 -10.05 -13.59
N MET A 53 -1.67 -9.86 -14.33
CA MET A 53 -2.99 -10.35 -13.90
C MET A 53 -3.15 -11.82 -14.29
N THR A 54 -3.50 -12.67 -13.29
CA THR A 54 -3.73 -14.09 -13.57
C THR A 54 -5.12 -14.36 -14.12
N PHE A 55 -6.08 -13.46 -13.88
CA PHE A 55 -7.41 -13.54 -14.50
C PHE A 55 -7.28 -13.32 -16.00
N PRO A 56 -7.91 -14.17 -16.84
CA PRO A 56 -7.58 -14.20 -18.27
C PRO A 56 -8.10 -13.01 -19.08
N LEU A 57 -9.21 -12.38 -18.68
CA LEU A 57 -9.83 -11.27 -19.43
C LEU A 57 -9.72 -9.96 -18.64
N ILE A 58 -9.00 -8.99 -19.18
CA ILE A 58 -8.77 -7.68 -18.56
C ILE A 58 -9.15 -6.56 -19.53
N GLY A 59 -9.75 -5.49 -19.03
CA GLY A 59 -10.23 -4.34 -19.80
C GLY A 59 -11.74 -4.36 -20.06
N ASN A 60 -12.41 -5.48 -19.75
CA ASN A 60 -13.82 -5.72 -20.08
C ASN A 60 -14.81 -4.74 -19.43
N TYR A 61 -14.51 -4.13 -18.30
CA TYR A 61 -15.36 -3.10 -17.68
C TYR A 61 -14.83 -1.67 -17.83
N GLY A 62 -13.74 -1.49 -18.59
CA GLY A 62 -13.16 -0.17 -18.88
C GLY A 62 -12.52 0.49 -17.66
N ILE A 63 -12.40 1.79 -17.74
CA ILE A 63 -11.90 2.68 -16.68
C ILE A 63 -13.01 3.65 -16.30
N ASN A 64 -13.14 3.93 -15.01
CA ASN A 64 -14.06 4.92 -14.46
C ASN A 64 -13.35 5.78 -13.41
N ARG A 65 -13.99 6.89 -13.03
CA ARG A 65 -13.43 7.87 -12.09
C ARG A 65 -13.33 7.35 -10.65
N ASP A 66 -14.22 6.46 -10.23
CA ASP A 66 -14.48 6.19 -8.82
C ASP A 66 -13.61 5.04 -8.25
N ASP A 67 -13.09 4.16 -9.11
CA ASP A 67 -12.34 2.97 -8.71
C ASP A 67 -10.81 3.21 -8.65
N PHE A 68 -10.36 4.46 -8.66
CA PHE A 68 -8.95 4.79 -8.44
C PHE A 68 -8.58 4.80 -6.95
N GLU A 69 -7.47 4.13 -6.63
CA GLU A 69 -6.89 4.13 -5.28
C GLU A 69 -5.80 5.20 -5.10
N ALA A 70 -5.42 5.91 -6.18
CA ALA A 70 -4.59 7.11 -6.16
C ALA A 70 -4.87 7.97 -7.40
N ILE A 71 -4.31 9.18 -7.45
CA ILE A 71 -4.55 10.16 -8.52
C ILE A 71 -4.14 9.63 -9.91
N ARG A 72 -3.18 8.70 -9.95
CA ARG A 72 -2.63 8.13 -11.18
C ARG A 72 -2.20 6.68 -10.99
N PRO A 73 -2.01 5.91 -12.07
CA PRO A 73 -1.30 4.64 -12.03
C PRO A 73 0.16 4.79 -11.60
N TYR A 74 0.67 3.78 -10.88
CA TYR A 74 2.06 3.73 -10.40
C TYR A 74 2.86 2.55 -10.93
N ILE A 75 2.22 1.60 -11.60
CA ILE A 75 2.89 0.44 -12.19
C ILE A 75 3.82 0.85 -13.35
N HIS A 76 4.86 0.06 -13.59
CA HIS A 76 5.77 0.25 -14.73
C HIS A 76 5.38 -0.53 -15.99
N GLY A 77 4.60 -1.59 -15.84
CA GLY A 77 4.11 -2.37 -16.97
C GLY A 77 2.95 -3.26 -16.58
N PHE A 78 2.14 -3.65 -17.55
CA PHE A 78 0.94 -4.43 -17.33
C PHE A 78 0.91 -5.67 -18.24
N VAL A 79 0.75 -6.83 -17.65
CA VAL A 79 0.83 -8.12 -18.33
C VAL A 79 -0.49 -8.86 -18.15
N VAL A 80 -1.15 -9.18 -19.27
CA VAL A 80 -2.44 -9.85 -19.26
C VAL A 80 -2.50 -11.00 -20.27
N ARG A 81 -3.39 -11.95 -20.05
CA ARG A 81 -3.62 -13.03 -21.01
C ARG A 81 -4.38 -12.53 -22.24
N ARG A 82 -5.44 -11.76 -22.01
CA ARG A 82 -6.26 -11.14 -23.05
C ARG A 82 -6.65 -9.73 -22.64
N HIS A 83 -6.40 -8.79 -23.53
CA HIS A 83 -6.84 -7.40 -23.39
C HIS A 83 -8.15 -7.21 -24.18
N GLU A 84 -9.17 -6.67 -23.52
CA GLU A 84 -10.40 -6.25 -24.17
C GLU A 84 -10.32 -4.76 -24.53
N GLU A 85 -10.35 -4.46 -25.83
CA GLU A 85 -10.21 -3.11 -26.34
C GLU A 85 -11.51 -2.30 -26.20
N VAL A 86 -12.66 -2.97 -26.28
CA VAL A 86 -13.98 -2.34 -26.22
C VAL A 86 -14.69 -2.76 -24.94
N PRO A 87 -14.70 -1.92 -23.91
CA PRO A 87 -15.38 -2.26 -22.66
C PRO A 87 -16.90 -2.33 -22.85
N SER A 88 -17.55 -3.26 -22.16
CA SER A 88 -19.00 -3.51 -22.23
C SER A 88 -19.76 -3.18 -20.93
N ASN A 89 -19.15 -2.47 -19.98
CA ASN A 89 -19.76 -2.11 -18.70
C ASN A 89 -20.36 -0.70 -18.75
N TRP A 90 -21.51 -0.50 -18.11
CA TRP A 90 -22.20 0.81 -18.06
C TRP A 90 -21.39 1.90 -17.33
N ARG A 91 -20.48 1.53 -16.43
CA ARG A 91 -19.58 2.47 -15.74
C ARG A 91 -18.36 2.88 -16.55
N ALA A 92 -18.10 2.20 -17.70
CA ALA A 92 -16.93 2.49 -18.49
C ALA A 92 -17.00 3.90 -19.10
N GLN A 93 -16.01 4.72 -18.81
CA GLN A 93 -15.83 6.06 -19.40
C GLN A 93 -14.88 6.00 -20.59
N TYR A 94 -13.85 5.15 -20.53
CA TYR A 94 -12.91 4.92 -21.62
C TYR A 94 -12.19 3.56 -21.47
N PRO A 95 -11.55 3.07 -22.55
CA PRO A 95 -10.87 1.77 -22.50
C PRO A 95 -9.53 1.82 -21.74
N LEU A 96 -9.14 0.67 -21.20
CA LEU A 96 -7.89 0.47 -20.46
C LEU A 96 -6.64 0.90 -21.26
N GLY A 97 -6.56 0.52 -22.55
CA GLY A 97 -5.41 0.85 -23.39
C GLY A 97 -5.17 2.35 -23.53
N ARG A 98 -6.23 3.16 -23.48
CA ARG A 98 -6.13 4.62 -23.48
C ARG A 98 -5.49 5.13 -22.19
N LEU A 99 -5.91 4.63 -21.01
CA LEU A 99 -5.29 4.99 -19.72
C LEU A 99 -3.80 4.71 -19.75
N LEU A 100 -3.41 3.49 -20.13
CA LEU A 100 -2.00 3.09 -20.16
C LEU A 100 -1.19 3.99 -21.08
N LYS A 101 -1.74 4.35 -22.25
CA LYS A 101 -1.08 5.25 -23.21
C LYS A 101 -0.88 6.65 -22.63
N GLU A 102 -1.91 7.21 -21.98
CA GLU A 102 -1.87 8.55 -21.37
C GLU A 102 -0.79 8.65 -20.26
N TYR A 103 -0.57 7.55 -19.52
CA TYR A 103 0.42 7.51 -18.44
C TYR A 103 1.77 6.89 -18.82
N GLY A 104 2.01 6.61 -20.11
CA GLY A 104 3.28 6.06 -20.59
C GLY A 104 3.54 4.63 -20.13
N ILE A 105 2.49 3.85 -19.84
CA ILE A 105 2.61 2.48 -19.34
C ILE A 105 2.49 1.50 -20.50
N ILE A 106 3.44 0.58 -20.60
CA ILE A 106 3.46 -0.47 -21.61
C ILE A 106 2.63 -1.65 -21.14
N GLY A 107 1.70 -2.10 -22.00
CA GLY A 107 0.95 -3.34 -21.79
C GLY A 107 1.39 -4.43 -22.75
N ILE A 108 1.33 -5.69 -22.32
CA ILE A 108 1.50 -6.87 -23.17
C ILE A 108 0.37 -7.87 -22.92
N SER A 109 -0.24 -8.34 -24.01
CA SER A 109 -1.28 -9.38 -24.03
C SER A 109 -0.87 -10.56 -24.90
N ASP A 110 -1.71 -11.60 -24.92
CA ASP A 110 -1.54 -12.83 -25.72
C ASP A 110 -0.28 -13.63 -25.37
N ILE A 111 0.17 -13.55 -24.12
CA ILE A 111 1.23 -14.40 -23.59
C ILE A 111 0.67 -15.43 -22.61
N ASP A 112 1.43 -16.46 -22.30
CA ASP A 112 1.08 -17.46 -21.29
C ASP A 112 1.34 -16.92 -19.86
N THR A 113 0.36 -16.18 -19.33
CA THR A 113 0.41 -15.62 -17.96
C THR A 113 0.43 -16.73 -16.90
N ARG A 114 -0.10 -17.94 -17.20
CA ARG A 114 -0.03 -19.09 -16.31
C ARG A 114 1.41 -19.61 -16.21
N MET A 115 2.12 -19.74 -17.34
CA MET A 115 3.52 -20.11 -17.36
C MET A 115 4.37 -19.08 -16.60
N LEU A 116 4.17 -17.79 -16.87
CA LEU A 116 4.84 -16.69 -16.16
C LEU A 116 4.63 -16.77 -14.64
N THR A 117 3.37 -16.94 -14.21
CA THR A 117 3.03 -17.10 -12.78
C THR A 117 3.73 -18.32 -12.16
N ARG A 118 3.82 -19.43 -12.87
CA ARG A 118 4.52 -20.64 -12.38
C ARG A 118 6.03 -20.40 -12.24
N ILE A 119 6.65 -19.65 -13.15
CA ILE A 119 8.07 -19.25 -13.05
C ILE A 119 8.27 -18.42 -11.79
N LEU A 120 7.47 -17.36 -11.59
CA LEU A 120 7.56 -16.48 -10.42
C LEU A 120 7.29 -17.22 -9.10
N ARG A 121 6.38 -18.17 -9.07
CA ARG A 121 6.15 -19.01 -7.88
C ARG A 121 7.32 -19.94 -7.58
N ARG A 122 8.00 -20.45 -8.61
CA ARG A 122 9.13 -21.38 -8.47
C ARG A 122 10.42 -20.66 -8.08
N HIS A 123 10.70 -19.52 -8.68
CA HIS A 123 11.98 -18.81 -8.55
C HIS A 123 11.93 -17.56 -7.67
N GLY A 124 10.74 -17.04 -7.41
CA GLY A 124 10.50 -15.76 -6.74
C GLY A 124 10.17 -14.64 -7.74
N THR A 125 9.80 -13.47 -7.22
CA THR A 125 9.72 -12.27 -8.05
C THR A 125 11.12 -11.92 -8.56
N MET A 126 11.21 -11.43 -9.79
CA MET A 126 12.48 -11.13 -10.43
C MET A 126 12.39 -9.89 -11.31
N LYS A 127 13.51 -9.33 -11.67
CA LYS A 127 13.55 -8.22 -12.62
C LYS A 127 13.08 -8.68 -14.01
N GLY A 128 12.39 -7.75 -14.68
CA GLY A 128 12.02 -7.92 -16.08
C GLY A 128 12.14 -6.62 -16.85
N ILE A 129 12.23 -6.74 -18.15
CA ILE A 129 12.21 -5.63 -19.10
C ILE A 129 11.09 -5.86 -20.12
N LEU A 130 10.19 -4.90 -20.22
CA LEU A 130 9.08 -4.89 -21.14
C LEU A 130 9.35 -3.87 -22.25
N THR A 131 9.29 -4.29 -23.51
CA THR A 131 9.56 -3.42 -24.66
C THR A 131 8.59 -3.64 -25.81
N THR A 132 8.31 -2.58 -26.54
CA THR A 132 7.63 -2.59 -27.84
C THR A 132 8.60 -2.35 -29.01
N GLY A 133 9.89 -2.17 -28.70
CA GLY A 133 10.93 -1.93 -29.68
C GLY A 133 11.48 -3.20 -30.34
N THR A 134 12.48 -3.02 -31.19
CA THR A 134 13.12 -4.07 -31.99
C THR A 134 14.53 -4.43 -31.49
N GLU A 135 14.90 -4.00 -30.27
CA GLU A 135 16.21 -4.25 -29.68
C GLU A 135 16.54 -5.77 -29.69
N ARG A 136 17.80 -6.11 -29.86
CA ARG A 136 18.24 -7.51 -29.74
C ARG A 136 18.10 -8.00 -28.30
N VAL A 137 17.88 -9.28 -28.14
CA VAL A 137 17.71 -9.89 -26.79
C VAL A 137 18.93 -9.66 -25.92
N GLU A 138 20.13 -9.67 -26.50
CA GLU A 138 21.37 -9.41 -25.79
C GLU A 138 21.44 -7.99 -25.23
N GLU A 139 21.02 -7.00 -26.01
CA GLU A 139 20.94 -5.59 -25.58
C GLU A 139 19.94 -5.41 -24.44
N LEU A 140 18.79 -6.11 -24.51
CA LEU A 140 17.80 -6.11 -23.43
C LEU A 140 18.36 -6.75 -22.15
N LYS A 141 19.12 -7.84 -22.25
CA LYS A 141 19.80 -8.49 -21.10
C LYS A 141 20.80 -7.55 -20.45
N GLU A 142 21.64 -6.90 -21.22
CA GLU A 142 22.63 -5.94 -20.73
C GLU A 142 21.93 -4.77 -20.01
N ARG A 143 20.89 -4.22 -20.63
CA ARG A 143 20.10 -3.14 -20.05
C ARG A 143 19.40 -3.57 -18.75
N LEU A 144 18.83 -4.78 -18.71
CA LEU A 144 18.17 -5.31 -17.51
C LEU A 144 19.18 -5.54 -16.38
N ALA A 145 20.38 -6.08 -16.70
CA ALA A 145 21.45 -6.26 -15.72
C ALA A 145 21.92 -4.94 -15.12
N ALA A 146 22.06 -3.89 -15.97
CA ALA A 146 22.48 -2.56 -15.56
C ALA A 146 21.39 -1.77 -14.81
N SER A 147 20.14 -2.24 -14.77
CA SER A 147 19.01 -1.54 -14.13
C SER A 147 18.78 -2.07 -12.71
N PRO A 148 19.20 -1.37 -11.65
CA PRO A 148 18.85 -1.74 -10.29
C PRO A 148 17.35 -1.51 -10.03
N LEU A 149 16.76 -2.27 -9.10
CA LEU A 149 15.44 -1.93 -8.59
C LEU A 149 15.54 -0.64 -7.75
N PRO A 150 14.58 0.29 -7.89
CA PRO A 150 14.60 1.54 -7.13
C PRO A 150 14.37 1.27 -5.63
N ARG A 151 14.92 2.16 -4.79
CA ARG A 151 14.74 2.14 -3.32
C ARG A 151 14.02 3.37 -2.78
N ASP A 152 13.64 4.27 -3.67
CA ASP A 152 12.98 5.54 -3.36
C ASP A 152 11.45 5.51 -3.63
N GLN A 153 10.87 4.31 -3.69
CA GLN A 153 9.46 4.12 -4.07
C GLN A 153 8.50 4.85 -3.13
N VAL A 154 8.73 4.81 -1.81
CA VAL A 154 7.94 5.56 -0.84
C VAL A 154 8.00 7.06 -1.13
N ALA A 155 9.19 7.60 -1.33
CA ALA A 155 9.36 9.02 -1.67
C ALA A 155 8.68 9.42 -2.98
N ARG A 156 8.55 8.50 -3.96
CA ARG A 156 7.84 8.74 -5.24
C ARG A 156 6.33 8.76 -5.10
N THR A 157 5.79 8.01 -4.15
CA THR A 157 4.35 7.80 -3.98
C THR A 157 3.73 8.67 -2.90
N SER A 158 4.48 9.03 -1.87
CA SER A 158 4.08 9.91 -0.80
C SER A 158 3.72 11.32 -1.29
N THR A 159 2.74 11.95 -0.65
CA THR A 159 2.44 13.37 -0.85
C THR A 159 3.68 14.23 -0.60
N LYS A 160 3.74 15.38 -1.25
CA LYS A 160 4.84 16.35 -1.08
C LYS A 160 4.50 17.49 -0.14
N THR A 161 3.24 17.63 0.21
CA THR A 161 2.73 18.71 1.05
C THR A 161 1.72 18.18 2.05
N VAL A 162 1.64 18.81 3.20
CA VAL A 162 0.60 18.56 4.18
C VAL A 162 -0.73 19.07 3.66
N PHE A 163 -1.78 18.26 3.75
CA PHE A 163 -3.14 18.70 3.44
C PHE A 163 -4.15 18.05 4.40
N ALA A 164 -5.31 18.65 4.54
CA ALA A 164 -6.35 18.18 5.46
C ALA A 164 -7.62 17.80 4.71
N SER A 165 -8.28 16.75 5.21
CA SER A 165 -9.66 16.42 4.92
C SER A 165 -10.47 16.66 6.19
N PRO A 166 -11.15 17.84 6.31
CA PRO A 166 -11.79 18.26 7.54
C PRO A 166 -12.91 17.34 7.98
N GLY A 167 -13.01 17.09 9.26
CA GLY A 167 -14.07 16.35 9.91
C GLY A 167 -14.46 16.99 11.25
N ASN A 168 -15.38 16.37 11.97
CA ASN A 168 -15.90 16.90 13.24
C ASN A 168 -15.67 15.97 14.44
N ARG A 169 -14.91 14.89 14.23
CA ARG A 169 -14.57 13.90 15.24
C ARG A 169 -13.07 13.89 15.52
N GLU A 170 -12.55 12.72 15.85
CA GLU A 170 -11.14 12.53 16.19
C GLU A 170 -10.21 13.02 15.07
N ARG A 171 -9.15 13.76 15.45
CA ARG A 171 -8.10 14.16 14.53
C ARG A 171 -7.10 13.03 14.34
N ILE A 172 -6.96 12.56 13.12
CA ILE A 172 -6.02 11.52 12.73
C ILE A 172 -4.93 12.13 11.86
N VAL A 173 -3.67 11.94 12.24
CA VAL A 173 -2.55 12.18 11.34
C VAL A 173 -2.30 10.91 10.54
N LEU A 174 -2.52 10.97 9.24
CA LEU A 174 -2.23 9.91 8.28
C LEU A 174 -0.84 10.16 7.69
N ILE A 175 0.14 9.33 8.06
CA ILE A 175 1.48 9.38 7.45
C ILE A 175 1.41 8.63 6.13
N ASP A 176 1.69 9.34 5.04
CA ASP A 176 1.54 8.86 3.67
C ASP A 176 2.84 8.23 3.16
N TYR A 177 2.92 6.91 3.21
CA TYR A 177 3.99 6.12 2.60
C TYR A 177 3.67 5.66 1.17
N GLY A 178 2.54 6.09 0.63
CA GLY A 178 1.91 5.66 -0.61
C GLY A 178 0.49 5.17 -0.31
N ALA A 179 -0.29 6.03 0.33
CA ALA A 179 -1.62 5.70 0.83
C ALA A 179 -2.61 5.43 -0.31
N LYS A 180 -3.36 4.35 -0.18
CA LYS A 180 -4.57 4.13 -0.97
C LYS A 180 -5.67 5.10 -0.52
N SER A 181 -6.41 5.63 -1.47
CA SER A 181 -7.56 6.51 -1.20
C SER A 181 -8.62 5.85 -0.30
N GLY A 182 -8.69 4.52 -0.32
CA GLY A 182 -9.54 3.72 0.55
C GLY A 182 -9.31 4.00 2.04
N ILE A 183 -8.06 4.16 2.48
CA ILE A 183 -7.74 4.47 3.89
C ILE A 183 -8.34 5.82 4.29
N LEU A 184 -8.17 6.84 3.46
CA LEU A 184 -8.76 8.16 3.71
C LEU A 184 -10.30 8.09 3.70
N ARG A 185 -10.91 7.35 2.74
CA ARG A 185 -12.37 7.15 2.69
C ARG A 185 -12.90 6.49 3.96
N GLU A 186 -12.23 5.45 4.48
CA GLU A 186 -12.64 4.76 5.71
C GLU A 186 -12.61 5.70 6.94
N LEU A 187 -11.59 6.54 7.06
CA LEU A 187 -11.49 7.52 8.15
C LEU A 187 -12.53 8.64 8.02
N THR A 188 -12.67 9.22 6.82
CA THR A 188 -13.59 10.34 6.60
C THR A 188 -15.05 9.92 6.66
N SER A 189 -15.41 8.71 6.21
CA SER A 189 -16.78 8.18 6.35
C SER A 189 -17.22 8.00 7.81
N ARG A 190 -16.24 7.85 8.73
CA ARG A 190 -16.44 7.82 10.18
C ARG A 190 -16.42 9.20 10.83
N GLY A 191 -16.28 10.27 10.03
CA GLY A 191 -16.28 11.67 10.47
C GLY A 191 -14.97 12.19 11.02
N CYS A 192 -13.85 11.46 10.86
CA CYS A 192 -12.55 11.90 11.34
C CYS A 192 -12.08 13.18 10.64
N ASP A 193 -11.40 14.05 11.40
CA ASP A 193 -10.60 15.16 10.89
C ASP A 193 -9.21 14.61 10.53
N VAL A 194 -8.93 14.41 9.24
CA VAL A 194 -7.71 13.73 8.79
C VAL A 194 -6.71 14.74 8.24
N VAL A 195 -5.50 14.75 8.82
CA VAL A 195 -4.36 15.52 8.31
C VAL A 195 -3.37 14.54 7.69
N ILE A 196 -3.17 14.64 6.38
CA ILE A 196 -2.26 13.79 5.62
C ILE A 196 -0.89 14.48 5.57
N VAL A 197 0.16 13.75 5.94
CA VAL A 197 1.52 14.27 6.01
C VAL A 197 2.49 13.42 5.17
N PRO A 198 3.57 14.00 4.61
CA PRO A 198 4.62 13.27 3.92
C PRO A 198 5.28 12.17 4.78
N HIS A 199 5.87 11.17 4.11
CA HIS A 199 6.53 10.01 4.74
C HIS A 199 7.71 10.38 5.64
N ASP A 200 8.35 11.52 5.42
CA ASP A 200 9.53 12.02 6.13
C ASP A 200 9.21 13.08 7.19
N THR A 201 7.92 13.29 7.49
CA THR A 201 7.48 14.20 8.56
C THR A 201 8.02 13.74 9.90
N THR A 202 8.64 14.65 10.63
CA THR A 202 9.27 14.38 11.93
C THR A 202 8.24 14.22 13.05
N ALA A 203 8.63 13.55 14.14
CA ALA A 203 7.77 13.39 15.30
C ALA A 203 7.31 14.74 15.91
N ASP A 204 8.19 15.75 15.92
CA ASP A 204 7.84 17.07 16.44
C ASP A 204 6.84 17.83 15.55
N GLU A 205 6.94 17.66 14.23
CA GLU A 205 5.93 18.20 13.30
C GLU A 205 4.58 17.54 13.50
N ILE A 206 4.56 16.21 13.69
CA ILE A 206 3.34 15.45 14.00
C ILE A 206 2.73 15.92 15.32
N ARG A 207 3.52 16.10 16.38
CA ARG A 207 3.04 16.62 17.67
C ARG A 207 2.36 17.98 17.55
N ARG A 208 2.91 18.90 16.73
CA ARG A 208 2.31 20.23 16.48
C ARG A 208 0.95 20.17 15.80
N LEU A 209 0.61 19.06 15.14
CA LEU A 209 -0.72 18.87 14.56
C LEU A 209 -1.75 18.44 15.59
N HIS A 210 -1.34 18.15 16.83
CA HIS A 210 -2.17 17.71 17.94
C HIS A 210 -3.10 16.53 17.57
N PRO A 211 -2.56 15.39 17.09
CA PRO A 211 -3.38 14.25 16.71
C PRO A 211 -4.05 13.58 17.93
N ASP A 212 -5.19 12.95 17.70
CA ASP A 212 -5.80 12.01 18.63
C ASP A 212 -5.29 10.60 18.42
N GLY A 213 -4.89 10.30 17.19
CA GLY A 213 -4.31 9.05 16.78
C GLY A 213 -3.50 9.18 15.50
N ILE A 214 -2.65 8.20 15.24
CA ILE A 214 -1.77 8.16 14.07
C ILE A 214 -2.12 6.93 13.23
N GLN A 215 -2.40 7.16 11.95
CA GLN A 215 -2.58 6.12 10.94
C GLN A 215 -1.30 6.00 10.10
N LEU A 216 -0.73 4.80 10.04
CA LEU A 216 0.38 4.49 9.14
C LEU A 216 -0.20 3.85 7.88
N SER A 217 0.01 4.46 6.73
CA SER A 217 -0.54 3.95 5.48
C SER A 217 0.18 2.70 4.98
N ASN A 218 -0.40 2.07 3.97
CA ASN A 218 0.30 1.16 3.07
C ASN A 218 1.36 1.91 2.25
N GLY A 219 2.16 1.17 1.49
CA GLY A 219 3.14 1.74 0.58
C GLY A 219 3.99 0.69 -0.11
N PRO A 220 4.80 1.10 -1.10
CA PRO A 220 5.68 0.22 -1.87
C PRO A 220 7.04 -0.01 -1.21
N GLY A 221 7.74 -1.04 -1.68
CA GLY A 221 9.17 -1.23 -1.44
C GLY A 221 9.52 -2.02 -0.19
N ASP A 222 10.79 -1.93 0.19
CA ASP A 222 11.33 -2.54 1.41
C ASP A 222 11.15 -1.57 2.58
N PRO A 223 10.55 -1.97 3.72
CA PRO A 223 10.42 -1.11 4.88
C PRO A 223 11.78 -0.63 5.42
N LYS A 224 12.87 -1.34 5.13
CA LYS A 224 14.24 -0.95 5.52
C LYS A 224 14.83 0.18 4.67
N ASP A 225 14.20 0.53 3.57
CA ASP A 225 14.62 1.67 2.73
C ASP A 225 14.10 3.03 3.26
N VAL A 226 13.28 3.03 4.33
CA VAL A 226 12.75 4.25 4.98
C VAL A 226 13.07 4.31 6.48
N PRO A 227 14.36 4.33 6.87
CA PRO A 227 14.77 4.27 8.27
C PRO A 227 14.29 5.48 9.09
N GLN A 228 14.09 6.64 8.45
CA GLN A 228 13.56 7.85 9.13
C GLN A 228 12.14 7.61 9.66
N ALA A 229 11.29 6.90 8.91
CA ALA A 229 9.94 6.57 9.36
C ALA A 229 9.98 5.68 10.60
N VAL A 230 10.88 4.70 10.65
CA VAL A 230 11.08 3.83 11.82
C VAL A 230 11.47 4.66 13.05
N GLU A 231 12.39 5.62 12.88
CA GLU A 231 12.85 6.48 13.99
C GLU A 231 11.75 7.42 14.47
N THR A 232 11.00 8.03 13.56
CA THR A 232 9.83 8.86 13.90
C THR A 232 8.80 8.06 14.70
N LEU A 233 8.53 6.81 14.30
CA LEU A 233 7.60 5.94 15.03
C LEU A 233 8.09 5.58 16.43
N ARG A 234 9.38 5.30 16.62
CA ARG A 234 9.95 5.05 17.96
C ARG A 234 9.71 6.21 18.92
N GLN A 235 9.81 7.44 18.42
CA GLN A 235 9.58 8.64 19.24
C GLN A 235 8.11 8.89 19.56
N LEU A 236 7.19 8.37 18.75
CA LEU A 236 5.74 8.56 18.93
C LEU A 236 5.04 7.41 19.67
N LEU A 237 5.71 6.25 19.77
CA LEU A 237 5.20 5.09 20.49
C LEU A 237 4.95 5.42 21.97
N GLY A 238 3.73 5.11 22.45
CA GLY A 238 3.28 5.39 23.81
C GLY A 238 2.69 6.79 23.99
N GLU A 239 2.93 7.74 23.08
CA GLU A 239 2.32 9.06 23.15
C GLU A 239 0.91 9.08 22.52
N TYR A 240 0.71 8.35 21.43
CA TYR A 240 -0.52 8.34 20.67
C TYR A 240 -0.97 6.91 20.36
N PRO A 241 -2.29 6.68 20.23
CA PRO A 241 -2.79 5.47 19.59
C PRO A 241 -2.33 5.38 18.14
N ILE A 242 -1.83 4.19 17.74
CA ILE A 242 -1.27 3.96 16.39
C ILE A 242 -1.96 2.78 15.73
N PHE A 243 -2.37 2.95 14.47
CA PHE A 243 -2.82 1.86 13.61
C PHE A 243 -1.98 1.81 12.32
N GLY A 244 -1.39 0.65 12.01
CA GLY A 244 -0.54 0.44 10.83
C GLY A 244 -1.16 -0.54 9.83
N ILE A 245 -1.08 -0.20 8.52
CA ILE A 245 -1.58 -1.03 7.43
C ILE A 245 -0.44 -1.35 6.46
N CYS A 246 -0.24 -2.64 6.15
CA CYS A 246 0.70 -3.16 5.16
C CYS A 246 2.15 -2.68 5.40
N LEU A 247 2.67 -1.71 4.64
CA LEU A 247 3.98 -1.11 4.93
C LEU A 247 4.02 -0.49 6.33
N GLY A 248 2.93 0.17 6.76
CA GLY A 248 2.81 0.72 8.11
C GLY A 248 2.89 -0.35 9.21
N HIS A 249 2.39 -1.56 8.96
CA HIS A 249 2.57 -2.71 9.86
C HIS A 249 4.04 -3.13 9.96
N GLN A 250 4.75 -3.19 8.83
CA GLN A 250 6.16 -3.56 8.80
C GLN A 250 7.04 -2.51 9.49
N LEU A 251 6.78 -1.21 9.24
CA LEU A 251 7.47 -0.10 9.91
C LEU A 251 7.20 -0.09 11.43
N PHE A 252 5.96 -0.37 11.83
CA PHE A 252 5.62 -0.52 13.25
C PHE A 252 6.38 -1.67 13.91
N ALA A 253 6.48 -2.82 13.24
CA ALA A 253 7.26 -3.96 13.73
C ALA A 253 8.75 -3.61 13.91
N LEU A 254 9.36 -2.95 12.91
CA LEU A 254 10.75 -2.48 12.96
C LEU A 254 10.96 -1.45 14.10
N ALA A 255 10.01 -0.53 14.30
CA ALA A 255 10.08 0.46 15.38
C ALA A 255 10.05 -0.21 16.77
N CYS A 256 9.34 -1.33 16.90
CA CYS A 256 9.28 -2.13 18.12
C CYS A 256 10.43 -3.15 18.28
N GLY A 257 11.43 -3.14 17.39
CA GLY A 257 12.61 -3.99 17.46
C GLY A 257 12.50 -5.37 16.81
N ALA A 258 11.39 -5.66 16.12
CA ALA A 258 11.29 -6.84 15.25
C ALA A 258 12.02 -6.64 13.92
N ASP A 259 12.07 -7.66 13.08
CA ASP A 259 12.72 -7.65 11.76
C ASP A 259 11.75 -8.07 10.65
N THR A 260 12.07 -7.71 9.42
CA THR A 260 11.29 -8.03 8.21
C THR A 260 12.13 -8.76 7.19
N GLU A 261 11.47 -9.55 6.33
CA GLU A 261 12.11 -10.27 5.24
C GLU A 261 11.27 -10.23 3.97
N LYS A 262 11.94 -10.43 2.83
CA LYS A 262 11.29 -10.54 1.54
C LYS A 262 10.68 -11.94 1.37
N LEU A 263 9.40 -11.98 1.04
CA LEU A 263 8.73 -13.21 0.63
C LEU A 263 9.17 -13.62 -0.77
N LYS A 264 9.14 -14.90 -1.05
CA LYS A 264 9.55 -15.45 -2.36
C LYS A 264 8.79 -14.80 -3.52
N PHE A 265 7.47 -14.68 -3.41
CA PHE A 265 6.63 -14.04 -4.44
C PHE A 265 5.56 -13.09 -3.86
N GLY A 266 5.50 -12.96 -2.52
CA GLY A 266 4.56 -12.08 -1.83
C GLY A 266 3.10 -12.57 -1.87
N HIS A 267 2.22 -11.78 -1.26
CA HIS A 267 0.78 -11.98 -1.30
C HIS A 267 0.14 -10.84 -2.10
N ARG A 268 -0.59 -11.19 -3.19
CA ARG A 268 -1.32 -10.21 -4.03
C ARG A 268 -2.61 -10.82 -4.55
N GLY A 269 -3.73 -10.24 -4.12
CA GLY A 269 -5.08 -10.67 -4.50
C GLY A 269 -6.08 -10.48 -3.37
N GLY A 270 -7.36 -10.74 -3.64
CA GLY A 270 -8.48 -10.59 -2.70
C GLY A 270 -8.98 -11.91 -2.11
N ASN A 271 -8.14 -12.93 -2.02
CA ASN A 271 -8.55 -14.29 -1.64
C ASN A 271 -7.61 -14.93 -0.60
N HIS A 272 -6.96 -14.14 0.23
CA HIS A 272 -6.04 -14.62 1.25
C HIS A 272 -6.76 -14.80 2.60
N PRO A 273 -6.82 -16.05 3.14
CA PRO A 273 -7.48 -16.32 4.41
C PRO A 273 -6.55 -15.99 5.57
N VAL A 274 -7.00 -15.09 6.44
CA VAL A 274 -6.29 -14.66 7.65
C VAL A 274 -7.10 -15.05 8.88
N LYS A 275 -6.45 -15.65 9.87
CA LYS A 275 -7.05 -16.04 11.13
C LYS A 275 -6.70 -15.02 12.22
N GLU A 276 -7.73 -14.47 12.88
CA GLU A 276 -7.56 -13.74 14.14
C GLU A 276 -7.42 -14.75 15.28
N LEU A 277 -6.31 -14.65 16.02
CA LEU A 277 -5.95 -15.65 17.04
C LEU A 277 -6.86 -15.59 18.27
N ALA A 278 -7.30 -14.39 18.66
CA ALA A 278 -8.11 -14.20 19.86
C ALA A 278 -9.53 -14.79 19.71
N SER A 279 -10.18 -14.58 18.55
CA SER A 279 -11.53 -15.06 18.29
C SER A 279 -11.57 -16.41 17.58
N GLY A 280 -10.46 -16.83 16.96
CA GLY A 280 -10.38 -18.00 16.09
C GLY A 280 -11.09 -17.84 14.74
N ARG A 281 -11.65 -16.66 14.45
CA ARG A 281 -12.33 -16.36 13.18
C ARG A 281 -11.35 -16.24 12.03
N CYS A 282 -11.82 -16.64 10.84
CA CYS A 282 -11.07 -16.46 9.61
C CYS A 282 -11.79 -15.42 8.74
N TYR A 283 -11.01 -14.50 8.20
CA TYR A 283 -11.46 -13.48 7.26
C TYR A 283 -10.79 -13.70 5.91
N ILE A 284 -11.49 -13.41 4.83
CA ILE A 284 -10.87 -13.34 3.52
C ILE A 284 -10.40 -11.89 3.34
N THR A 285 -9.13 -11.72 2.96
CA THR A 285 -8.49 -10.41 2.95
C THR A 285 -7.94 -10.04 1.57
N SER A 286 -7.90 -8.74 1.31
CA SER A 286 -7.15 -8.15 0.19
C SER A 286 -5.70 -7.92 0.62
N GLN A 287 -4.75 -8.34 -0.22
CA GLN A 287 -3.33 -8.22 0.08
C GLN A 287 -2.52 -7.74 -1.13
N ASN A 288 -1.50 -6.94 -0.87
CA ASN A 288 -0.51 -6.53 -1.85
C ASN A 288 0.81 -6.18 -1.15
N HIS A 289 1.62 -7.19 -0.85
CA HIS A 289 2.94 -6.97 -0.24
C HIS A 289 3.95 -8.03 -0.67
N GLY A 290 5.23 -7.62 -0.72
CA GLY A 290 6.37 -8.49 -1.01
C GLY A 290 7.23 -8.82 0.22
N TYR A 291 6.98 -8.15 1.33
CA TYR A 291 7.71 -8.31 2.59
C TYR A 291 6.77 -8.73 3.70
N THR A 292 7.29 -9.37 4.74
CA THR A 292 6.58 -9.79 5.95
C THR A 292 7.44 -9.59 7.18
N VAL A 293 6.81 -9.57 8.36
CA VAL A 293 7.53 -9.58 9.64
C VAL A 293 8.02 -11.00 9.93
N LYS A 294 9.29 -11.14 10.30
CA LYS A 294 9.89 -12.41 10.69
C LYS A 294 9.32 -12.90 12.02
N ALA A 295 8.77 -14.10 12.05
CA ALA A 295 8.20 -14.69 13.27
C ALA A 295 9.25 -14.85 14.38
N GLU A 296 10.48 -15.21 14.01
CA GLU A 296 11.60 -15.41 14.92
C GLU A 296 12.08 -14.12 15.59
N SER A 297 11.73 -12.96 15.04
CA SER A 297 12.10 -11.66 15.60
C SER A 297 11.12 -11.14 16.65
N ILE A 298 9.96 -11.75 16.82
CA ILE A 298 8.94 -11.32 17.80
C ILE A 298 9.33 -11.66 19.25
N PRO A 299 9.90 -12.85 19.56
CA PRO A 299 10.36 -13.13 20.90
C PRO A 299 11.40 -12.10 21.38
N GLY A 300 11.21 -11.56 22.59
CA GLY A 300 12.07 -10.50 23.15
C GLY A 300 11.60 -9.09 22.88
N THR A 301 10.57 -8.89 22.06
CA THR A 301 9.89 -7.61 21.85
C THR A 301 8.65 -7.48 22.74
N ASP A 302 8.13 -6.24 22.84
CA ASP A 302 6.82 -5.97 23.45
C ASP A 302 5.65 -6.18 22.46
N LEU A 303 5.85 -6.94 21.38
CA LEU A 303 4.83 -7.28 20.40
C LEU A 303 4.14 -8.61 20.72
N GLU A 304 2.87 -8.69 20.35
CA GLU A 304 2.04 -9.90 20.36
C GLU A 304 1.41 -10.09 18.97
N VAL A 305 1.52 -11.31 18.43
CA VAL A 305 0.90 -11.68 17.17
C VAL A 305 -0.60 -11.82 17.36
N THR A 306 -1.39 -11.12 16.55
CA THR A 306 -2.85 -11.13 16.62
C THR A 306 -3.51 -11.87 15.45
N HIS A 307 -2.86 -11.85 14.28
CA HIS A 307 -3.38 -12.48 13.06
C HIS A 307 -2.28 -13.27 12.35
N ILE A 308 -2.65 -14.37 11.72
CA ILE A 308 -1.77 -15.22 10.90
C ILE A 308 -2.44 -15.59 9.59
N ASN A 309 -1.66 -15.70 8.53
CA ASN A 309 -2.12 -16.27 7.26
C ASN A 309 -2.37 -17.77 7.41
N ASN A 310 -3.52 -18.25 6.93
CA ASN A 310 -3.85 -19.68 7.04
C ASN A 310 -3.05 -20.56 6.10
N ASN A 311 -2.53 -20.01 4.98
CA ASN A 311 -1.84 -20.79 3.96
C ASN A 311 -0.38 -21.07 4.35
N ASP A 312 0.38 -20.04 4.73
CA ASP A 312 1.83 -20.14 4.96
C ASP A 312 2.27 -19.74 6.37
N LYS A 313 1.31 -19.36 7.22
CA LYS A 313 1.52 -18.98 8.64
C LYS A 313 2.33 -17.70 8.85
N THR A 314 2.51 -16.89 7.83
CA THR A 314 3.11 -15.56 7.98
C THR A 314 2.31 -14.68 8.95
N ILE A 315 2.99 -13.74 9.60
CA ILE A 315 2.36 -12.79 10.53
C ILE A 315 1.53 -11.78 9.73
N GLU A 316 0.26 -11.68 10.09
CA GLU A 316 -0.71 -10.81 9.44
C GLU A 316 -1.26 -9.71 10.35
N GLY A 317 -0.87 -9.71 11.62
CA GLY A 317 -1.23 -8.64 12.54
C GLY A 317 -0.46 -8.70 13.84
N LEU A 318 -0.21 -7.52 14.39
CA LEU A 318 0.52 -7.31 15.64
C LEU A 318 -0.23 -6.32 16.52
N LYS A 319 -0.05 -6.44 17.83
CA LYS A 319 -0.37 -5.39 18.80
C LYS A 319 0.79 -5.19 19.77
N HIS A 320 0.93 -3.99 20.30
CA HIS A 320 1.89 -3.70 21.37
C HIS A 320 1.29 -4.07 22.73
N LYS A 321 2.07 -4.73 23.60
CA LYS A 321 1.58 -5.21 24.92
C LYS A 321 1.33 -4.09 25.93
N LYS A 322 2.03 -2.95 25.78
CA LYS A 322 2.02 -1.84 26.74
C LYS A 322 1.34 -0.58 26.21
N TYR A 323 1.48 -0.31 24.91
CA TYR A 323 1.00 0.92 24.28
C TYR A 323 -0.24 0.69 23.43
N PRO A 324 -1.12 1.68 23.27
CA PRO A 324 -2.30 1.56 22.42
C PRO A 324 -1.90 1.58 20.94
N ALA A 325 -1.35 0.48 20.44
CA ALA A 325 -0.88 0.36 19.06
C ALA A 325 -1.11 -1.05 18.53
N PHE A 326 -1.63 -1.12 17.30
CA PHE A 326 -1.80 -2.37 16.57
C PHE A 326 -1.63 -2.16 15.07
N SER A 327 -1.46 -3.26 14.34
CA SER A 327 -1.27 -3.20 12.90
C SER A 327 -1.70 -4.49 12.22
N VAL A 328 -2.02 -4.40 10.92
CA VAL A 328 -2.32 -5.54 10.07
C VAL A 328 -1.54 -5.46 8.76
N GLN A 329 -1.14 -6.63 8.24
CA GLN A 329 -0.38 -6.73 7.00
C GLN A 329 -1.29 -6.60 5.76
N TYR A 330 -2.53 -7.06 5.86
CA TYR A 330 -3.54 -6.97 4.81
C TYR A 330 -4.23 -5.60 4.78
N HIS A 331 -5.09 -5.38 3.78
CA HIS A 331 -5.78 -4.12 3.52
C HIS A 331 -7.22 -4.13 4.02
N PRO A 332 -7.53 -3.60 5.22
CA PRO A 332 -8.89 -3.55 5.76
C PRO A 332 -9.79 -2.55 5.02
N GLU A 333 -9.21 -1.57 4.31
CA GLU A 333 -9.90 -0.64 3.43
C GLU A 333 -10.38 -1.30 2.13
N ALA A 334 -9.90 -2.51 1.86
CA ALA A 334 -10.23 -3.34 0.70
C ALA A 334 -9.95 -2.66 -0.65
N ALA A 335 -10.99 -2.41 -1.48
CA ALA A 335 -10.97 -1.98 -2.87
C ALA A 335 -10.03 -2.84 -3.76
N PRO A 336 -10.63 -3.74 -4.53
CA PRO A 336 -12.07 -3.91 -4.80
C PRO A 336 -12.86 -4.73 -3.75
N GLY A 337 -12.26 -5.26 -2.74
CA GLY A 337 -12.84 -6.13 -1.72
C GLY A 337 -11.95 -7.32 -1.42
N PRO A 338 -12.28 -8.18 -0.45
CA PRO A 338 -13.48 -8.18 0.41
C PRO A 338 -13.46 -7.11 1.51
N PHE A 339 -14.66 -6.79 2.07
CA PHE A 339 -14.85 -5.73 3.07
C PHE A 339 -14.94 -6.25 4.52
N ASP A 340 -14.62 -7.51 4.76
CA ASP A 340 -14.82 -8.21 6.04
C ASP A 340 -14.04 -7.59 7.22
N SER A 341 -13.02 -6.79 6.96
CA SER A 341 -12.10 -6.28 7.97
C SER A 341 -12.17 -4.76 8.20
N SER A 342 -13.13 -4.05 7.59
CA SER A 342 -13.27 -2.60 7.76
C SER A 342 -13.54 -2.18 9.22
N TYR A 343 -14.07 -3.09 10.08
CA TYR A 343 -14.27 -2.88 11.51
C TYR A 343 -12.98 -2.51 12.28
N LEU A 344 -11.80 -2.77 11.70
CA LEU A 344 -10.53 -2.40 12.32
C LEU A 344 -10.35 -0.88 12.45
N PHE A 345 -10.98 -0.10 11.57
CA PHE A 345 -11.01 1.36 11.72
C PHE A 345 -11.88 1.77 12.91
N ASP A 346 -13.00 1.08 13.16
CA ASP A 346 -13.82 1.34 14.36
C ASP A 346 -13.06 0.97 15.64
N ARG A 347 -12.36 -0.17 15.64
CA ARG A 347 -11.46 -0.58 16.74
C ARG A 347 -10.37 0.46 17.00
N PHE A 348 -9.81 1.07 15.97
CA PHE A 348 -8.82 2.15 16.11
C PHE A 348 -9.44 3.38 16.79
N LEU A 349 -10.62 3.81 16.35
CA LEU A 349 -11.31 4.94 16.97
C LEU A 349 -11.72 4.67 18.42
N ASP A 350 -12.15 3.46 18.73
CA ASP A 350 -12.47 3.08 20.11
C ASP A 350 -11.23 3.09 21.02
N MET A 351 -10.10 2.61 20.50
CA MET A 351 -8.79 2.69 21.19
C MET A 351 -8.39 4.15 21.45
N ILE A 352 -8.62 5.06 20.51
CA ILE A 352 -8.36 6.50 20.71
C ILE A 352 -9.25 7.07 21.81
N ARG A 353 -10.55 6.76 21.80
CA ARG A 353 -11.52 7.22 22.82
C ARG A 353 -11.17 6.71 24.22
N GLU A 354 -10.75 5.46 24.31
CA GLU A 354 -10.26 4.86 25.56
C GLU A 354 -8.99 5.54 26.06
N HIS A 355 -8.02 5.77 25.16
CA HIS A 355 -6.77 6.46 25.48
C HIS A 355 -7.04 7.88 26.02
N LYS A 356 -7.95 8.63 25.40
CA LYS A 356 -8.36 9.95 25.87
C LYS A 356 -9.01 9.92 27.26
N ARG A 357 -9.88 8.95 27.54
CA ARG A 357 -10.51 8.80 28.87
C ARG A 357 -9.48 8.51 29.97
N ASN A 358 -8.46 7.73 29.64
CA ASN A 358 -7.43 7.35 30.60
C ASN A 358 -6.33 8.42 30.78
N ASN A 359 -6.25 9.41 29.85
CA ASN A 359 -5.29 10.51 29.88
C ASN A 359 -5.98 11.88 29.69
N PRO A 360 -6.82 12.31 30.66
CA PRO A 360 -7.63 13.52 30.53
C PRO A 360 -6.83 14.82 30.51
N GLU A 361 -5.54 14.81 30.89
CA GLU A 361 -4.68 16.00 30.99
C GLU A 361 -4.10 16.51 29.67
N ARG A 362 -4.57 16.01 28.51
CA ARG A 362 -4.29 16.58 27.19
C ARG A 362 -5.45 17.45 26.69
N PRO A 363 -5.66 18.69 27.22
CA PRO A 363 -6.81 19.54 26.85
C PRO A 363 -6.52 20.19 25.50
N ARG A 364 -7.32 19.88 24.51
CA ARG A 364 -7.17 20.37 23.14
C ARG A 364 -7.71 21.75 22.84
N GLN A 365 -8.64 22.24 23.59
CA GLN A 365 -9.34 23.48 23.25
C GLN A 365 -9.35 24.53 24.38
N ALA A 366 -9.27 24.12 25.63
CA ALA A 366 -9.27 25.05 26.74
C ALA A 366 -7.98 25.88 26.78
N GLN A 367 -6.81 25.25 26.59
CA GLN A 367 -5.53 25.98 26.61
C GLN A 367 -5.34 26.89 25.39
N LEU A 368 -5.77 26.47 24.19
CA LEU A 368 -5.70 27.33 23.02
C LEU A 368 -6.64 28.53 23.17
N ALA A 369 -7.83 28.33 23.72
CA ALA A 369 -8.79 29.41 24.01
C ALA A 369 -8.29 30.36 25.13
N GLU A 370 -7.61 29.84 26.14
CA GLU A 370 -7.00 30.68 27.20
C GLU A 370 -5.74 31.40 26.68
N THR A 371 -4.87 30.76 25.89
CA THR A 371 -3.73 31.41 25.28
C THR A 371 -4.17 32.52 24.32
N LEU A 372 -5.16 32.25 23.45
CA LEU A 372 -5.72 33.26 22.56
C LEU A 372 -6.46 34.40 23.32
N ARG A 373 -7.13 34.08 24.43
CA ARG A 373 -7.73 35.13 25.29
C ARG A 373 -6.68 35.93 26.01
N GLY A 374 -5.57 35.33 26.44
CA GLY A 374 -4.43 36.00 27.04
C GLY A 374 -3.73 36.95 26.05
N GLU A 375 -3.48 36.50 24.83
CA GLU A 375 -2.87 37.32 23.77
C GLU A 375 -3.79 38.47 23.31
N LEU A 376 -5.09 38.24 23.20
CA LEU A 376 -6.07 39.31 22.90
C LEU A 376 -6.17 40.37 24.01
N GLN A 377 -6.01 40.00 25.28
CA GLN A 377 -5.95 40.97 26.40
C GLN A 377 -4.65 41.76 26.43
N TYR A 378 -3.53 41.20 25.94
CA TYR A 378 -2.26 41.91 25.83
C TYR A 378 -2.25 42.89 24.64
N ALA A 379 -2.96 42.58 23.57
CA ALA A 379 -3.07 43.47 22.39
C ALA A 379 -4.05 44.64 22.56
N GLN A 380 -4.83 44.65 23.65
CA GLN A 380 -5.78 45.75 23.99
C GLN A 380 -5.26 46.68 25.08
N LYS A 381 -4.05 46.49 25.59
CA LYS A 381 -3.33 47.40 26.47
C LYS A 381 -2.17 48.10 25.74
#